data_e0d66fe5a5d31d51129419bc9c5ceb85
#
_entry.id   e0d66fe5a5d31d51129419bc9c5ceb85
#
_cell.length_a   1.000
_cell.length_b   1.000
_cell.length_c   1.000
_cell.angle_alpha   90.00
_cell.angle_beta   90.00
_cell.angle_gamma   90.00
#
_symmetry.space_group_name_H-M   'P 1'
#
loop_
_entity.id
_entity.type
_entity.pdbx_description
1 polymer ?
#
loop_
_entity_poly.entity_id
_entity_poly.type
_entity_poly.pdbx_seq_one_letter_code
_entity_poly.pdbx_strand_id
1 'polypeptide(L)'
;MGSRVERSSRQPVTLERWFERSDGCFQKMKLLLLGATGLVGNRTLELALSRDAFSEVIAPTRKPLAPRDRLVNLVTSRLEEVASALKSYKPDAVICALGTTQAKAGSKEAFRYVDHELPVAFGKAARAAGVETYAIVTALGASENSRSFYYRIKGEVERDVREIGFRSLTICRPSLIGGERNEARRAEGAALALARLLAPILPKKFRVNPADVIAAALLEAVIVPKTGCRWISAEEMN
;
A
#
# COMPACT_ATOMS: atom_id res chain seq x y z
N MET A 1 -32.58 -30.38 -20.78
CA MET A 1 -32.75 -29.16 -19.96
C MET A 1 -31.34 -28.70 -19.55
N GLY A 2 -30.77 -27.77 -20.32
CA GLY A 2 -29.42 -27.27 -20.09
C GLY A 2 -29.45 -25.96 -19.32
N SER A 3 -28.88 -25.92 -18.13
CA SER A 3 -28.71 -24.71 -17.34
C SER A 3 -27.57 -23.88 -17.89
N ARG A 4 -27.92 -22.73 -18.42
CA ARG A 4 -27.01 -21.72 -18.94
C ARG A 4 -26.36 -21.00 -17.75
N VAL A 5 -25.05 -21.20 -17.52
CA VAL A 5 -24.28 -20.42 -16.55
C VAL A 5 -24.03 -19.05 -17.15
N GLU A 6 -24.69 -18.03 -16.62
CA GLU A 6 -24.44 -16.63 -16.95
C GLU A 6 -23.05 -16.22 -16.44
N ARG A 7 -22.14 -15.94 -17.36
CA ARG A 7 -20.86 -15.27 -17.05
C ARG A 7 -21.14 -13.78 -16.81
N SER A 8 -21.16 -13.38 -15.54
CA SER A 8 -21.16 -11.98 -15.16
C SER A 8 -19.92 -11.29 -15.70
N SER A 9 -20.09 -10.49 -16.74
CA SER A 9 -19.07 -9.60 -17.30
C SER A 9 -18.78 -8.46 -16.31
N ARG A 10 -17.73 -8.60 -15.51
CA ARG A 10 -17.25 -7.51 -14.65
C ARG A 10 -16.58 -6.46 -15.54
N GLN A 11 -17.27 -5.34 -15.78
CA GLN A 11 -16.69 -4.18 -16.45
C GLN A 11 -15.59 -3.55 -15.58
N PRO A 12 -14.51 -3.02 -16.18
CA PRO A 12 -13.47 -2.32 -15.45
C PRO A 12 -14.09 -1.09 -14.75
N VAL A 13 -13.76 -0.92 -13.48
CA VAL A 13 -14.23 0.21 -12.68
C VAL A 13 -13.48 1.45 -13.13
N THR A 14 -14.13 2.33 -13.88
CA THR A 14 -13.60 3.64 -14.25
C THR A 14 -13.68 4.60 -13.07
N LEU A 15 -12.69 5.47 -12.91
CA LEU A 15 -12.60 6.47 -11.84
C LEU A 15 -13.84 7.38 -11.73
N GLU A 16 -14.56 7.60 -12.84
CA GLU A 16 -15.75 8.46 -12.91
C GLU A 16 -16.97 7.90 -12.14
N ARG A 17 -17.11 6.59 -12.02
CA ARG A 17 -18.24 5.94 -11.35
C ARG A 17 -18.24 6.11 -9.82
N TRP A 18 -17.15 6.63 -9.26
CA TRP A 18 -16.96 6.85 -7.82
C TRP A 18 -17.46 8.20 -7.33
N PHE A 19 -17.57 9.19 -8.24
CA PHE A 19 -18.01 10.55 -7.89
C PHE A 19 -19.50 10.69 -7.68
N GLU A 20 -20.32 9.73 -8.14
CA GLU A 20 -21.79 9.85 -8.14
C GLU A 20 -22.52 9.26 -6.91
N ARG A 21 -21.80 8.75 -5.90
CA ARG A 21 -22.41 8.09 -4.73
C ARG A 21 -22.08 8.74 -3.38
N SER A 22 -22.24 10.02 -3.20
CA SER A 22 -22.07 10.59 -1.86
C SER A 22 -22.96 11.77 -1.56
N ASP A 23 -24.26 11.50 -1.45
CA ASP A 23 -25.19 12.38 -0.72
C ASP A 23 -25.35 11.92 0.74
N GLY A 24 -24.33 11.36 1.34
CA GLY A 24 -24.27 11.00 2.76
C GLY A 24 -23.08 11.72 3.42
N CYS A 25 -23.35 12.42 4.52
CA CYS A 25 -22.32 13.04 5.38
C CYS A 25 -21.35 11.98 5.91
N PHE A 26 -20.33 11.63 5.13
CA PHE A 26 -19.26 10.72 5.54
C PHE A 26 -18.40 11.42 6.56
N GLN A 27 -18.30 10.87 7.75
CA GLN A 27 -17.33 11.33 8.74
C GLN A 27 -15.93 11.20 8.13
N LYS A 28 -15.24 12.35 7.95
CA LYS A 28 -13.89 12.38 7.38
C LYS A 28 -12.93 11.61 8.28
N MET A 29 -12.09 10.80 7.69
CA MET A 29 -11.17 9.88 8.38
C MET A 29 -9.80 10.50 8.60
N LYS A 30 -9.11 10.07 9.66
CA LYS A 30 -7.68 10.27 9.87
C LYS A 30 -6.92 9.07 9.33
N LEU A 31 -6.06 9.30 8.35
CA LEU A 31 -5.23 8.26 7.72
C LEU A 31 -3.82 8.28 8.30
N LEU A 32 -3.33 7.16 8.80
CA LEU A 32 -1.90 6.94 9.01
C LEU A 32 -1.29 6.37 7.74
N LEU A 33 -0.34 7.08 7.15
CA LEU A 33 0.37 6.67 5.94
C LEU A 33 1.84 6.43 6.24
N LEU A 34 2.23 5.16 6.23
CA LEU A 34 3.62 4.73 6.39
C LEU A 34 4.30 4.66 5.03
N GLY A 35 5.51 5.22 4.92
CA GLY A 35 6.28 5.20 3.69
C GLY A 35 5.94 6.32 2.70
N ALA A 36 5.41 7.47 3.16
CA ALA A 36 5.00 8.61 2.35
C ALA A 36 6.10 9.19 1.42
N THR A 37 7.38 8.92 1.67
CA THR A 37 8.51 9.33 0.82
C THR A 37 8.87 8.32 -0.27
N GLY A 38 8.26 7.13 -0.25
CA GLY A 38 8.44 6.10 -1.28
C GLY A 38 7.60 6.37 -2.53
N LEU A 39 7.84 5.61 -3.62
CA LEU A 39 7.14 5.81 -4.88
C LEU A 39 5.61 5.67 -4.75
N VAL A 40 5.14 4.55 -4.20
CA VAL A 40 3.70 4.33 -3.96
C VAL A 40 3.19 5.24 -2.86
N GLY A 41 3.94 5.36 -1.74
CA GLY A 41 3.50 6.18 -0.61
C GLY A 41 3.37 7.66 -0.94
N ASN A 42 4.24 8.22 -1.78
CA ASN A 42 4.12 9.61 -2.23
C ASN A 42 2.86 9.81 -3.08
N ARG A 43 2.59 8.89 -4.03
CA ARG A 43 1.35 8.95 -4.82
C ARG A 43 0.11 8.74 -3.95
N THR A 44 0.19 7.87 -2.94
CA THR A 44 -0.90 7.71 -1.97
C THR A 44 -1.13 9.00 -1.18
N LEU A 45 -0.06 9.69 -0.74
CA LEU A 45 -0.17 10.98 -0.06
C LEU A 45 -0.84 12.04 -0.94
N GLU A 46 -0.37 12.19 -2.19
CA GLU A 46 -0.94 13.14 -3.15
C GLU A 46 -2.44 12.91 -3.34
N LEU A 47 -2.83 11.67 -3.62
CA LEU A 47 -4.22 11.30 -3.84
C LEU A 47 -5.06 11.41 -2.56
N ALA A 48 -4.51 11.10 -1.37
CA ALA A 48 -5.24 11.25 -0.11
C ALA A 48 -5.55 12.72 0.20
N LEU A 49 -4.57 13.61 0.01
CA LEU A 49 -4.74 15.05 0.25
C LEU A 49 -5.68 15.72 -0.77
N SER A 50 -5.87 15.14 -1.95
CA SER A 50 -6.83 15.64 -2.94
C SER A 50 -8.28 15.18 -2.68
N ARG A 51 -8.51 14.24 -1.75
CA ARG A 51 -9.84 13.67 -1.46
C ARG A 51 -10.43 14.24 -0.19
N ASP A 52 -11.73 14.52 -0.21
CA ASP A 52 -12.48 14.99 0.96
C ASP A 52 -12.76 13.90 2.01
N ALA A 53 -12.50 12.65 1.68
CA ALA A 53 -12.66 11.51 2.58
C ALA A 53 -11.73 11.58 3.82
N PHE A 54 -10.64 12.34 3.74
CA PHE A 54 -9.67 12.44 4.82
C PHE A 54 -9.66 13.82 5.44
N SER A 55 -9.87 13.89 6.77
CA SER A 55 -9.68 15.12 7.56
C SER A 55 -8.20 15.40 7.80
N GLU A 56 -7.39 14.35 7.93
CA GLU A 56 -5.98 14.44 8.27
C GLU A 56 -5.22 13.23 7.69
N VAL A 57 -4.01 13.46 7.19
CA VAL A 57 -3.05 12.43 6.81
C VAL A 57 -1.82 12.55 7.70
N ILE A 58 -1.61 11.56 8.57
CA ILE A 58 -0.48 11.46 9.47
C ILE A 58 0.61 10.67 8.77
N ALA A 59 1.75 11.30 8.52
CA ALA A 59 2.85 10.70 7.76
C ALA A 59 4.16 10.73 8.57
N PRO A 60 4.51 9.64 9.26
CA PRO A 60 5.82 9.49 9.87
C PRO A 60 6.91 9.36 8.81
N THR A 61 7.95 10.20 8.88
CA THR A 61 9.04 10.20 7.91
C THR A 61 10.39 10.50 8.56
N ARG A 62 11.47 10.06 7.95
CA ARG A 62 12.84 10.37 8.40
C ARG A 62 13.35 11.74 7.95
N LYS A 63 12.73 12.30 6.92
CA LYS A 63 13.05 13.63 6.38
C LYS A 63 11.75 14.43 6.28
N PRO A 64 11.79 15.74 6.49
CA PRO A 64 10.58 16.56 6.39
C PRO A 64 9.99 16.51 4.99
N LEU A 65 8.65 16.51 4.94
CA LEU A 65 7.86 16.75 3.74
C LEU A 65 7.54 18.24 3.64
N ALA A 66 7.29 18.72 2.45
CA ALA A 66 6.77 20.08 2.27
C ALA A 66 5.44 20.23 3.02
N PRO A 67 5.22 21.35 3.75
CA PRO A 67 3.96 21.59 4.42
C PRO A 67 2.78 21.61 3.44
N ARG A 68 1.72 20.92 3.81
CA ARG A 68 0.47 20.81 3.02
C ARG A 68 -0.72 20.89 3.99
N ASP A 69 -1.83 21.42 3.50
CA ASP A 69 -3.09 21.35 4.25
C ASP A 69 -3.45 19.89 4.57
N ARG A 70 -3.99 19.65 5.76
CA ARG A 70 -4.37 18.32 6.27
C ARG A 70 -3.21 17.30 6.41
N LEU A 71 -1.95 17.68 6.18
CA LEU A 71 -0.78 16.84 6.40
C LEU A 71 -0.17 17.07 7.78
N VAL A 72 -0.14 16.05 8.61
CA VAL A 72 0.62 16.01 9.86
C VAL A 72 1.87 15.17 9.63
N ASN A 73 2.98 15.82 9.34
CA ASN A 73 4.26 15.15 9.11
C ASN A 73 5.04 15.00 10.42
N LEU A 74 5.21 13.76 10.86
CA LEU A 74 5.98 13.41 12.05
C LEU A 74 7.41 13.05 11.66
N VAL A 75 8.33 14.00 11.81
CA VAL A 75 9.75 13.78 11.43
C VAL A 75 10.49 13.14 12.57
N THR A 76 10.95 11.89 12.37
CA THR A 76 11.76 11.15 13.34
C THR A 76 12.66 10.14 12.64
N SER A 77 13.84 9.92 13.20
CA SER A 77 14.71 8.80 12.78
C SER A 77 14.27 7.45 13.38
N ARG A 78 13.44 7.47 14.43
CA ARG A 78 12.99 6.32 15.23
C ARG A 78 11.48 6.12 15.06
N LEU A 79 11.10 5.46 13.97
CA LEU A 79 9.69 5.23 13.64
C LEU A 79 8.93 4.43 14.70
N GLU A 80 9.62 3.62 15.49
CA GLU A 80 9.06 2.85 16.61
C GLU A 80 8.45 3.74 17.70
N GLU A 81 8.99 4.93 17.90
CA GLU A 81 8.46 5.89 18.86
C GLU A 81 7.06 6.36 18.43
N VAL A 82 6.85 6.56 17.12
CA VAL A 82 5.53 6.89 16.59
C VAL A 82 4.56 5.71 16.75
N ALA A 83 5.03 4.48 16.51
CA ALA A 83 4.20 3.30 16.74
C ALA A 83 3.77 3.20 18.21
N SER A 84 4.69 3.43 19.15
CA SER A 84 4.39 3.42 20.59
C SER A 84 3.41 4.53 21.02
N ALA A 85 3.45 5.69 20.37
CA ALA A 85 2.58 6.84 20.63
C ALA A 85 1.29 6.83 19.78
N LEU A 86 1.04 5.79 18.98
CA LEU A 86 -0.02 5.80 17.96
C LEU A 86 -1.42 6.06 18.52
N LYS A 87 -1.67 5.60 19.72
CA LYS A 87 -2.96 5.80 20.41
C LYS A 87 -3.33 7.28 20.59
N SER A 88 -2.34 8.18 20.71
CA SER A 88 -2.59 9.63 20.85
C SER A 88 -3.02 10.28 19.54
N TYR A 89 -2.63 9.72 18.40
CA TYR A 89 -2.98 10.24 17.06
C TYR A 89 -4.37 9.81 16.60
N LYS A 90 -4.90 8.72 17.14
CA LYS A 90 -6.24 8.18 16.84
C LYS A 90 -6.52 8.04 15.32
N PRO A 91 -5.70 7.35 14.54
CA PRO A 91 -6.01 7.12 13.15
C PRO A 91 -7.21 6.18 13.02
N ASP A 92 -8.06 6.42 12.00
CA ASP A 92 -9.20 5.54 11.67
C ASP A 92 -8.77 4.38 10.78
N ALA A 93 -7.73 4.60 9.95
CA ALA A 93 -7.19 3.58 9.05
C ALA A 93 -5.68 3.73 8.88
N VAL A 94 -5.03 2.64 8.48
CA VAL A 94 -3.59 2.61 8.18
C VAL A 94 -3.34 2.11 6.76
N ILE A 95 -2.51 2.84 6.03
CA ILE A 95 -1.89 2.37 4.78
C ILE A 95 -0.38 2.22 5.01
N CYS A 96 0.14 1.02 4.76
CA CYS A 96 1.56 0.72 4.84
C CYS A 96 2.14 0.53 3.42
N ALA A 97 2.83 1.56 2.95
CA ALA A 97 3.63 1.55 1.72
C ALA A 97 5.14 1.56 2.05
N LEU A 98 5.53 1.08 3.25
CA LEU A 98 6.93 0.86 3.59
C LEU A 98 7.52 -0.22 2.71
N GLY A 99 8.74 0.00 2.29
CA GLY A 99 9.51 -0.96 1.54
C GLY A 99 10.85 -0.37 1.11
N THR A 100 11.84 -1.26 1.00
CA THR A 100 13.16 -0.90 0.50
C THR A 100 13.63 -1.94 -0.51
N THR A 101 14.81 -1.78 -1.07
CA THR A 101 15.49 -2.83 -1.84
C THR A 101 16.68 -3.32 -1.03
N GLN A 102 17.13 -4.57 -1.27
CA GLN A 102 18.30 -5.11 -0.58
C GLN A 102 19.52 -4.20 -0.75
N ALA A 103 19.71 -3.62 -1.96
CA ALA A 103 20.79 -2.68 -2.22
C ALA A 103 20.68 -1.38 -1.41
N LYS A 104 19.47 -0.84 -1.20
CA LYS A 104 19.26 0.37 -0.38
C LYS A 104 19.36 0.09 1.12
N ALA A 105 18.95 -1.08 1.55
CA ALA A 105 19.00 -1.49 2.95
C ALA A 105 20.45 -1.73 3.41
N GLY A 106 21.32 -2.21 2.53
CA GLY A 106 22.72 -2.49 2.82
C GLY A 106 22.96 -3.83 3.52
N SER A 107 21.98 -4.36 4.27
CA SER A 107 22.04 -5.68 4.90
C SER A 107 20.67 -6.39 4.86
N LYS A 108 20.68 -7.69 5.14
CA LYS A 108 19.45 -8.48 5.26
C LYS A 108 18.62 -8.09 6.47
N GLU A 109 19.28 -7.76 7.56
CA GLU A 109 18.70 -7.31 8.83
C GLU A 109 17.98 -5.97 8.64
N ALA A 110 18.64 -5.00 8.00
CA ALA A 110 18.06 -3.70 7.70
C ALA A 110 16.90 -3.81 6.69
N PHE A 111 16.97 -4.75 5.74
CA PHE A 111 15.86 -5.05 4.84
C PHE A 111 14.68 -5.62 5.64
N ARG A 112 14.90 -6.64 6.47
CA ARG A 112 13.87 -7.26 7.32
C ARG A 112 13.21 -6.23 8.23
N TYR A 113 14.00 -5.38 8.85
CA TYR A 113 13.51 -4.31 9.71
C TYR A 113 12.47 -3.42 9.01
N VAL A 114 12.78 -2.92 7.80
CA VAL A 114 11.90 -2.01 7.06
C VAL A 114 10.71 -2.73 6.43
N ASP A 115 10.92 -3.93 5.88
CA ASP A 115 9.93 -4.63 5.05
C ASP A 115 9.08 -5.63 5.84
N HIS A 116 9.42 -5.90 7.12
CA HIS A 116 8.69 -6.82 7.98
C HIS A 116 8.45 -6.24 9.38
N GLU A 117 9.50 -5.91 10.14
CA GLU A 117 9.37 -5.57 11.56
C GLU A 117 8.58 -4.28 11.80
N LEU A 118 8.89 -3.21 11.06
CA LEU A 118 8.15 -1.95 11.15
C LEU A 118 6.67 -2.09 10.75
N PRO A 119 6.31 -2.68 9.58
CA PRO A 119 4.91 -2.92 9.23
C PRO A 119 4.14 -3.70 10.30
N VAL A 120 4.73 -4.74 10.87
CA VAL A 120 4.10 -5.55 11.92
C VAL A 120 3.96 -4.77 13.24
N ALA A 121 5.01 -4.02 13.64
CA ALA A 121 4.97 -3.19 14.84
C ALA A 121 3.87 -2.12 14.75
N PHE A 122 3.80 -1.41 13.64
CA PHE A 122 2.72 -0.43 13.41
C PHE A 122 1.35 -1.09 13.32
N GLY A 123 1.25 -2.28 12.71
CA GLY A 123 0.01 -3.05 12.68
C GLY A 123 -0.48 -3.40 14.08
N LYS A 124 0.39 -3.95 14.93
CA LYS A 124 0.06 -4.27 16.32
C LYS A 124 -0.35 -3.03 17.13
N ALA A 125 0.40 -1.93 16.99
CA ALA A 125 0.09 -0.67 17.67
C ALA A 125 -1.25 -0.07 17.21
N ALA A 126 -1.53 -0.11 15.90
CA ALA A 126 -2.79 0.34 15.33
C ALA A 126 -3.97 -0.48 15.86
N ARG A 127 -3.84 -1.80 15.87
CA ARG A 127 -4.90 -2.68 16.39
C ARG A 127 -5.16 -2.46 17.87
N ALA A 128 -4.09 -2.27 18.66
CA ALA A 128 -4.18 -1.93 20.08
C ALA A 128 -4.80 -0.54 20.33
N ALA A 129 -4.67 0.38 19.36
CA ALA A 129 -5.32 1.70 19.37
C ALA A 129 -6.79 1.67 18.89
N GLY A 130 -7.32 0.49 18.51
CA GLY A 130 -8.69 0.32 18.06
C GLY A 130 -8.90 0.47 16.54
N VAL A 131 -7.82 0.61 15.75
CA VAL A 131 -7.93 0.67 14.28
C VAL A 131 -8.39 -0.68 13.75
N GLU A 132 -9.42 -0.66 12.92
CA GLU A 132 -10.01 -1.86 12.33
C GLU A 132 -9.59 -2.10 10.87
N THR A 133 -9.01 -1.09 10.21
CA THR A 133 -8.71 -1.12 8.77
C THR A 133 -7.22 -0.94 8.49
N TYR A 134 -6.62 -1.92 7.81
CA TYR A 134 -5.21 -1.91 7.44
C TYR A 134 -5.02 -2.33 5.98
N ALA A 135 -4.26 -1.54 5.23
CA ALA A 135 -3.87 -1.89 3.85
C ALA A 135 -2.35 -1.88 3.73
N ILE A 136 -1.77 -2.88 3.05
CA ILE A 136 -0.32 -3.01 2.90
C ILE A 136 0.09 -3.36 1.48
N VAL A 137 1.23 -2.83 1.05
CA VAL A 137 1.89 -3.21 -0.21
C VAL A 137 2.95 -4.28 0.07
N THR A 138 2.84 -5.40 -0.61
CA THR A 138 3.82 -6.49 -0.55
C THR A 138 4.45 -6.72 -1.92
N ALA A 139 4.37 -7.91 -2.50
CA ALA A 139 4.86 -8.18 -3.84
C ALA A 139 4.18 -9.42 -4.45
N LEU A 140 4.04 -9.43 -5.77
CA LEU A 140 3.72 -10.66 -6.51
C LEU A 140 4.77 -11.74 -6.19
N GLY A 141 4.32 -12.95 -5.87
CA GLY A 141 5.20 -14.05 -5.47
C GLY A 141 5.61 -14.07 -4.00
N ALA A 142 5.05 -13.16 -3.16
CA ALA A 142 5.24 -13.22 -1.71
C ALA A 142 4.80 -14.58 -1.14
N SER A 143 5.72 -15.25 -0.43
CA SER A 143 5.48 -16.56 0.19
C SER A 143 6.51 -16.82 1.27
N GLU A 144 6.08 -17.17 2.49
CA GLU A 144 6.98 -17.50 3.61
C GLU A 144 7.86 -18.72 3.32
N ASN A 145 7.42 -19.60 2.40
CA ASN A 145 8.17 -20.78 1.98
C ASN A 145 9.10 -20.51 0.77
N SER A 146 9.22 -19.25 0.32
CA SER A 146 10.07 -18.91 -0.81
C SER A 146 11.55 -19.10 -0.50
N ARG A 147 12.30 -19.70 -1.46
CA ARG A 147 13.77 -19.76 -1.39
C ARG A 147 14.42 -18.37 -1.56
N SER A 148 13.75 -17.45 -2.23
CA SER A 148 14.20 -16.07 -2.35
C SER A 148 13.99 -15.34 -1.02
N PHE A 149 15.05 -14.76 -0.48
CA PHE A 149 14.99 -13.96 0.74
C PHE A 149 13.96 -12.84 0.66
N TYR A 150 13.91 -12.11 -0.47
CA TYR A 150 12.97 -11.03 -0.70
C TYR A 150 11.51 -11.50 -0.59
N TYR A 151 11.13 -12.53 -1.38
CA TYR A 151 9.75 -13.02 -1.39
C TYR A 151 9.37 -13.72 -0.09
N ARG A 152 10.35 -14.30 0.61
CA ARG A 152 10.13 -14.89 1.94
C ARG A 152 9.77 -13.81 2.96
N ILE A 153 10.55 -12.72 3.06
CA ILE A 153 10.23 -11.60 3.96
C ILE A 153 8.87 -10.99 3.64
N LYS A 154 8.53 -10.85 2.34
CA LYS A 154 7.20 -10.37 1.92
C LYS A 154 6.08 -11.35 2.30
N GLY A 155 6.33 -12.66 2.29
CA GLY A 155 5.38 -13.67 2.76
C GLY A 155 5.22 -13.68 4.28
N GLU A 156 6.33 -13.56 5.01
CA GLU A 156 6.33 -13.48 6.48
C GLU A 156 5.54 -12.27 7.00
N VAL A 157 5.73 -11.08 6.40
CA VAL A 157 4.96 -9.89 6.81
C VAL A 157 3.46 -10.04 6.53
N GLU A 158 3.08 -10.70 5.43
CA GLU A 158 1.66 -10.97 5.14
C GLU A 158 1.04 -11.91 6.17
N ARG A 159 1.76 -12.98 6.56
CA ARG A 159 1.32 -13.89 7.61
C ARG A 159 1.13 -13.14 8.92
N ASP A 160 2.15 -12.43 9.37
CA ASP A 160 2.16 -11.80 10.69
C ASP A 160 1.12 -10.66 10.79
N VAL A 161 0.91 -9.89 9.71
CA VAL A 161 -0.14 -8.86 9.68
C VAL A 161 -1.54 -9.48 9.69
N ARG A 162 -1.74 -10.64 9.05
CA ARG A 162 -3.03 -11.36 9.12
C ARG A 162 -3.34 -11.85 10.53
N GLU A 163 -2.34 -12.31 11.26
CA GLU A 163 -2.48 -12.77 12.66
C GLU A 163 -2.86 -11.65 13.63
N ILE A 164 -2.62 -10.38 13.29
CA ILE A 164 -3.04 -9.23 14.10
C ILE A 164 -4.57 -9.13 14.22
N GLY A 165 -5.32 -9.64 13.25
CA GLY A 165 -6.77 -9.72 13.31
C GLY A 165 -7.49 -8.40 13.08
N PHE A 166 -7.12 -7.65 12.04
CA PHE A 166 -7.90 -6.50 11.58
C PHE A 166 -9.27 -6.95 11.05
N ARG A 167 -10.30 -6.15 11.30
CA ARG A 167 -11.62 -6.39 10.71
C ARG A 167 -11.58 -6.32 9.19
N SER A 168 -10.81 -5.38 8.64
CA SER A 168 -10.56 -5.22 7.20
C SER A 168 -9.07 -5.17 6.95
N LEU A 169 -8.52 -6.17 6.30
CA LEU A 169 -7.14 -6.23 5.87
C LEU A 169 -7.08 -6.36 4.35
N THR A 170 -6.37 -5.43 3.69
CA THR A 170 -6.11 -5.51 2.25
C THR A 170 -4.62 -5.62 1.99
N ILE A 171 -4.21 -6.63 1.23
CA ILE A 171 -2.83 -6.89 0.84
C ILE A 171 -2.72 -6.69 -0.67
N CYS A 172 -2.02 -5.63 -1.10
CA CYS A 172 -1.74 -5.38 -2.51
C CYS A 172 -0.43 -6.07 -2.90
N ARG A 173 -0.49 -6.97 -3.88
CA ARG A 173 0.65 -7.71 -4.43
C ARG A 173 1.00 -7.23 -5.85
N PRO A 174 1.63 -6.04 -5.99
CA PRO A 174 2.06 -5.57 -7.31
C PRO A 174 3.17 -6.44 -7.88
N SER A 175 3.30 -6.43 -9.18
CA SER A 175 4.46 -6.91 -9.93
C SER A 175 5.60 -5.87 -9.86
N LEU A 176 6.22 -5.55 -10.98
CA LEU A 176 7.17 -4.45 -11.04
C LEU A 176 6.43 -3.11 -10.94
N ILE A 177 6.82 -2.26 -9.99
CA ILE A 177 6.18 -0.97 -9.76
C ILE A 177 6.79 0.08 -10.70
N GLY A 178 5.95 0.66 -11.56
CA GLY A 178 6.33 1.74 -12.47
C GLY A 178 6.00 3.12 -11.91
N GLY A 179 6.86 4.09 -12.19
CA GLY A 179 6.68 5.50 -11.83
C GLY A 179 7.99 6.27 -11.95
N GLU A 180 7.90 7.59 -11.98
CA GLU A 180 9.08 8.46 -11.93
C GLU A 180 9.61 8.50 -10.49
N ARG A 181 10.84 8.06 -10.30
CA ARG A 181 11.61 8.29 -9.08
C ARG A 181 12.59 9.43 -9.34
N ASN A 182 12.63 10.41 -8.45
CA ASN A 182 13.62 11.49 -8.48
C ASN A 182 15.09 11.03 -8.31
N GLU A 183 15.33 9.73 -8.24
CA GLU A 183 16.67 9.15 -8.17
C GLU A 183 16.93 8.32 -9.43
N ALA A 184 17.77 8.85 -10.30
CA ALA A 184 18.22 8.20 -11.53
C ALA A 184 18.89 6.84 -11.25
N ARG A 185 18.17 5.78 -11.52
CA ARG A 185 18.74 4.44 -11.66
C ARG A 185 18.72 4.05 -13.13
N ARG A 186 19.84 4.33 -13.82
CA ARG A 186 20.01 4.04 -15.25
C ARG A 186 19.75 2.56 -15.60
N ALA A 187 20.12 1.63 -14.73
CA ALA A 187 19.91 0.20 -14.96
C ALA A 187 18.43 -0.25 -14.72
N GLU A 188 17.74 0.29 -13.70
CA GLU A 188 16.32 0.01 -13.47
C GLU A 188 15.44 0.66 -14.56
N GLY A 189 15.85 1.81 -15.10
CA GLY A 189 15.16 2.49 -16.20
C GLY A 189 15.16 1.67 -17.50
N ALA A 190 16.25 1.00 -17.83
CA ALA A 190 16.33 0.15 -19.02
C ALA A 190 15.45 -1.11 -18.88
N ALA A 191 15.44 -1.75 -17.69
CA ALA A 191 14.57 -2.89 -17.42
C ALA A 191 13.08 -2.50 -17.45
N LEU A 192 12.73 -1.33 -16.91
CA LEU A 192 11.37 -0.79 -16.97
C LEU A 192 10.95 -0.42 -18.39
N ALA A 193 11.84 0.18 -19.19
CA ALA A 193 11.59 0.50 -20.58
C ALA A 193 11.36 -0.78 -21.40
N LEU A 194 12.20 -1.80 -21.22
CA LEU A 194 12.03 -3.10 -21.87
C LEU A 194 10.74 -3.80 -21.45
N ALA A 195 10.40 -3.77 -20.15
CA ALA A 195 9.15 -4.35 -19.64
C ALA A 195 7.92 -3.62 -20.20
N ARG A 196 7.99 -2.29 -20.41
CA ARG A 196 6.93 -1.51 -21.06
C ARG A 196 6.81 -1.85 -22.56
N LEU A 197 7.93 -2.01 -23.24
CA LEU A 197 7.96 -2.39 -24.67
C LEU A 197 7.35 -3.79 -24.88
N LEU A 198 7.63 -4.71 -23.98
CA LEU A 198 7.11 -6.08 -24.01
C LEU A 198 5.70 -6.22 -23.40
N ALA A 199 5.15 -5.16 -22.81
CA ALA A 199 3.85 -5.18 -22.12
C ALA A 199 2.70 -5.79 -22.94
N PRO A 200 2.57 -5.56 -24.28
CA PRO A 200 1.51 -6.17 -25.06
C PRO A 200 1.56 -7.70 -25.10
N ILE A 201 2.77 -8.28 -25.02
CA ILE A 201 3.04 -9.71 -25.13
C ILE A 201 3.06 -10.39 -23.76
N LEU A 202 3.36 -9.64 -22.70
CA LEU A 202 3.43 -10.16 -21.33
C LEU A 202 2.03 -10.44 -20.76
N PRO A 203 1.83 -11.59 -20.09
CA PRO A 203 0.63 -11.82 -19.28
C PRO A 203 0.39 -10.67 -18.29
N LYS A 204 -0.86 -10.28 -18.07
CA LYS A 204 -1.22 -9.13 -17.21
C LYS A 204 -0.51 -9.14 -15.85
N LYS A 205 -0.37 -10.31 -15.22
CA LYS A 205 0.30 -10.47 -13.92
C LYS A 205 1.77 -10.03 -13.88
N PHE A 206 2.46 -9.96 -15.03
CA PHE A 206 3.86 -9.54 -15.12
C PHE A 206 4.04 -8.14 -15.69
N ARG A 207 2.94 -7.47 -16.07
CA ARG A 207 3.01 -6.09 -16.53
C ARG A 207 3.36 -5.17 -15.36
N VAL A 208 3.96 -4.03 -15.70
CA VAL A 208 4.30 -2.99 -14.73
C VAL A 208 3.02 -2.41 -14.15
N ASN A 209 2.88 -2.44 -12.82
CA ASN A 209 1.77 -1.76 -12.15
C ASN A 209 2.15 -0.29 -11.89
N PRO A 210 1.38 0.68 -12.40
CA PRO A 210 1.63 2.09 -12.11
C PRO A 210 1.44 2.39 -10.62
N ALA A 211 2.33 3.23 -10.06
CA ALA A 211 2.23 3.61 -8.66
C ALA A 211 0.90 4.29 -8.31
N ASP A 212 0.31 5.03 -9.27
CA ASP A 212 -0.99 5.69 -9.12
C ASP A 212 -2.13 4.68 -8.94
N VAL A 213 -2.10 3.58 -9.71
CA VAL A 213 -3.13 2.53 -9.62
C VAL A 213 -3.04 1.80 -8.28
N ILE A 214 -1.81 1.49 -7.84
CA ILE A 214 -1.59 0.88 -6.52
C ILE A 214 -2.07 1.82 -5.40
N ALA A 215 -1.72 3.11 -5.49
CA ALA A 215 -2.13 4.12 -4.52
C ALA A 215 -3.66 4.27 -4.46
N ALA A 216 -4.32 4.30 -5.62
CA ALA A 216 -5.78 4.35 -5.71
C ALA A 216 -6.43 3.11 -5.07
N ALA A 217 -5.89 1.91 -5.34
CA ALA A 217 -6.39 0.66 -4.76
C ALA A 217 -6.25 0.63 -3.23
N LEU A 218 -5.13 1.14 -2.68
CA LEU A 218 -4.92 1.26 -1.24
C LEU A 218 -5.92 2.23 -0.59
N LEU A 219 -6.14 3.38 -1.20
CA LEU A 219 -7.09 4.38 -0.71
C LEU A 219 -8.52 3.86 -0.77
N GLU A 220 -8.90 3.18 -1.85
CA GLU A 220 -10.20 2.54 -1.96
C GLU A 220 -10.41 1.50 -0.84
N ALA A 221 -9.39 0.70 -0.57
CA ALA A 221 -9.46 -0.34 0.46
C ALA A 221 -9.73 0.22 1.86
N VAL A 222 -9.29 1.44 2.17
CA VAL A 222 -9.52 2.06 3.48
C VAL A 222 -10.77 2.94 3.50
N ILE A 223 -11.18 3.53 2.38
CA ILE A 223 -12.40 4.34 2.28
C ILE A 223 -13.64 3.44 2.26
N VAL A 224 -13.57 2.29 1.59
CA VAL A 224 -14.65 1.31 1.48
C VAL A 224 -14.17 -0.04 2.03
N PRO A 225 -13.97 -0.15 3.36
CA PRO A 225 -13.39 -1.34 3.96
C PRO A 225 -14.31 -2.54 3.81
N LYS A 226 -13.74 -3.68 3.40
CA LYS A 226 -14.45 -4.96 3.31
C LYS A 226 -13.98 -5.86 4.43
N THR A 227 -14.93 -6.45 5.16
CA THR A 227 -14.62 -7.37 6.26
C THR A 227 -13.82 -8.59 5.77
N GLY A 228 -12.81 -8.95 6.54
CA GLY A 228 -11.91 -10.07 6.28
C GLY A 228 -10.61 -9.66 5.62
N CYS A 229 -9.83 -10.66 5.18
CA CYS A 229 -8.56 -10.46 4.49
C CYS A 229 -8.78 -10.57 2.97
N ARG A 230 -8.37 -9.54 2.23
CA ARG A 230 -8.44 -9.49 0.77
C ARG A 230 -7.07 -9.29 0.17
N TRP A 231 -6.78 -9.99 -0.92
CA TRP A 231 -5.62 -9.73 -1.78
C TRP A 231 -6.07 -8.99 -3.04
N ILE A 232 -5.30 -7.98 -3.42
CA ILE A 232 -5.41 -7.31 -4.73
C ILE A 232 -4.19 -7.74 -5.53
N SER A 233 -4.42 -8.47 -6.60
CA SER A 233 -3.37 -9.03 -7.45
C SER A 233 -2.79 -7.97 -8.41
N ALA A 234 -1.60 -8.26 -8.97
CA ALA A 234 -1.01 -7.45 -10.02
C ALA A 234 -1.92 -7.33 -11.26
N GLU A 235 -2.75 -8.33 -11.53
CA GLU A 235 -3.70 -8.32 -12.67
C GLU A 235 -4.87 -7.35 -12.46
N GLU A 236 -5.33 -7.21 -11.20
CA GLU A 236 -6.41 -6.28 -10.84
C GLU A 236 -5.93 -4.82 -10.85
N MET A 237 -4.61 -4.60 -10.84
CA MET A 237 -3.95 -3.29 -10.89
C MET A 237 -3.39 -2.95 -12.29
N ASN A 238 -3.89 -3.59 -13.38
CA ASN A 238 -3.50 -3.37 -14.78
C ASN A 238 -4.72 -3.12 -15.67
#